data_c16311cc9e9fc6849762f24938bd9bbb
#
_entry.id   c16311cc9e9fc6849762f24938bd9bbb
#
_cell.length_a   1.000
_cell.length_b   1.000
_cell.length_c   1.000
_cell.angle_alpha   90.00
_cell.angle_beta   90.00
_cell.angle_gamma   90.00
#
_symmetry.space_group_name_H-M   'P 1'
#
loop_
_entity.id
_entity.type
_entity.pdbx_description
1 polymer ?
#
loop_
_entity_poly.entity_id
_entity_poly.type
_entity_poly.pdbx_seq_one_letter_code
_entity_poly.pdbx_strand_id
1 'polypeptide(L)'
;LRAPITPAARSLSVLLIEDDRADALLVEDLIDDAVSGIRLVWARSMAHAEQVLASARPDCVLLDLHLPDASGMDALERITKRDATVPIVVLTGLNDEDFGASAVAAGAQDFLVKGRVQPDVLRRALLYAIERKRAELMAVDLDATQLRARENAILERGLSASPLLLDNPGVDVVARYRPSREHALLCGDFYDVVQTPDRTVHVLIGEVAEDGPHEAPLGAALRIAFRALTLAGVHDVARMHHLERVLRSERSGSGICATALTLQISPGNPRLKTIRAGHPGMLLHGGGTVEWIMPPAGPALGLRADDWPQHELELPEDQGLVLVTDGLFQGFSSNGSQPLDEDGLLALACSHAHLPGIQFVDALIDSAQKLAQPHGGFTDDIAVLRLERSAR
;
A
#
# COMPACT_ATOMS: atom_id res chain seq x y z
N LEU A 1 11.98 36.14 21.69
CA LEU A 1 11.39 36.38 20.37
C LEU A 1 12.45 36.07 19.32
N ARG A 2 12.40 34.88 18.73
CA ARG A 2 13.19 34.56 17.52
C ARG A 2 12.35 35.04 16.31
N ALA A 3 12.96 35.84 15.46
CA ALA A 3 12.38 36.26 14.18
C ALA A 3 12.09 35.03 13.31
N PRO A 4 11.00 35.03 12.50
CA PRO A 4 10.72 33.95 11.59
C PRO A 4 11.83 33.87 10.53
N ILE A 5 12.40 32.69 10.35
CA ILE A 5 13.34 32.41 9.27
C ILE A 5 12.50 32.41 7.97
N THR A 6 12.61 33.47 7.20
CA THR A 6 12.08 33.54 5.83
C THR A 6 12.84 32.51 5.02
N PRO A 7 12.19 31.55 4.32
CA PRO A 7 12.89 30.61 3.45
C PRO A 7 13.59 31.45 2.35
N ALA A 8 14.87 31.18 2.15
CA ALA A 8 15.65 31.80 1.06
C ALA A 8 14.89 31.63 -0.25
N ALA A 9 14.55 32.69 -0.90
CA ALA A 9 13.85 32.69 -2.17
C ALA A 9 14.69 31.89 -3.18
N ARG A 10 14.14 30.74 -3.62
CA ARG A 10 14.79 29.85 -4.58
C ARG A 10 14.97 30.65 -5.89
N SER A 11 16.20 30.83 -6.35
CA SER A 11 16.44 31.49 -7.63
C SER A 11 15.86 30.62 -8.76
N LEU A 12 14.94 31.18 -9.54
CA LEU A 12 14.37 30.55 -10.71
C LEU A 12 15.38 30.52 -11.86
N SER A 13 15.52 29.42 -12.57
CA SER A 13 16.34 29.29 -13.76
C SER A 13 15.46 29.32 -15.00
N VAL A 14 15.64 30.32 -15.86
CA VAL A 14 14.88 30.46 -17.10
C VAL A 14 15.83 30.29 -18.28
N LEU A 15 15.47 29.43 -19.24
CA LEU A 15 16.16 29.26 -20.51
C LEU A 15 15.46 30.14 -21.56
N LEU A 16 16.13 31.16 -22.05
CA LEU A 16 15.69 31.95 -23.20
C LEU A 16 16.28 31.36 -24.48
N ILE A 17 15.43 31.06 -25.47
CA ILE A 17 15.84 30.61 -26.81
C ILE A 17 15.46 31.73 -27.78
N GLU A 18 16.46 32.48 -28.28
CA GLU A 18 16.31 33.69 -29.04
C GLU A 18 17.58 33.88 -29.87
N ASP A 19 17.48 34.07 -31.18
CA ASP A 19 18.64 34.28 -32.05
C ASP A 19 19.05 35.77 -32.15
N ASP A 20 18.08 36.68 -32.08
CA ASP A 20 18.34 38.10 -32.10
C ASP A 20 18.88 38.62 -30.75
N ARG A 21 20.04 39.28 -30.84
CA ARG A 21 20.70 39.79 -29.64
C ARG A 21 19.94 40.97 -29.01
N ALA A 22 19.27 41.79 -29.82
CA ALA A 22 18.54 42.95 -29.29
C ALA A 22 17.29 42.51 -28.53
N ASP A 23 16.57 41.50 -29.04
CA ASP A 23 15.41 40.91 -28.38
C ASP A 23 15.82 40.16 -27.09
N ALA A 24 16.96 39.47 -27.12
CA ALA A 24 17.49 38.81 -25.95
C ALA A 24 17.85 39.78 -24.82
N LEU A 25 18.48 40.89 -25.14
CA LEU A 25 18.79 41.95 -24.17
C LEU A 25 17.54 42.62 -23.62
N LEU A 26 16.50 42.81 -24.43
CA LEU A 26 15.21 43.35 -23.96
C LEU A 26 14.57 42.40 -22.93
N VAL A 27 14.64 41.09 -23.13
CA VAL A 27 14.13 40.11 -22.18
C VAL A 27 14.98 40.10 -20.91
N GLU A 28 16.30 40.23 -21.01
CA GLU A 28 17.21 40.33 -19.86
C GLU A 28 16.90 41.57 -19.00
N ASP A 29 16.73 42.74 -19.62
CA ASP A 29 16.33 43.98 -18.93
C ASP A 29 14.97 43.83 -18.23
N LEU A 30 13.99 43.22 -18.90
CA LEU A 30 12.66 42.96 -18.32
C LEU A 30 12.71 42.01 -17.10
N ILE A 31 13.62 41.05 -17.11
CA ILE A 31 13.82 40.12 -15.98
C ILE A 31 14.52 40.82 -14.82
N ASP A 32 15.54 41.62 -15.09
CA ASP A 32 16.29 42.38 -14.08
C ASP A 32 15.40 43.42 -13.38
N ASP A 33 14.52 44.09 -14.12
CA ASP A 33 13.53 45.02 -13.58
C ASP A 33 12.39 44.35 -12.80
N ALA A 34 12.06 43.09 -13.15
CA ALA A 34 10.89 42.43 -12.60
C ALA A 34 11.17 41.74 -11.25
N VAL A 35 12.33 41.11 -11.04
CA VAL A 35 12.59 40.26 -9.86
C VAL A 35 14.08 40.04 -9.59
N SER A 36 14.52 40.34 -8.39
CA SER A 36 15.76 39.79 -7.85
C SER A 36 15.61 38.26 -7.63
N GLY A 37 16.35 37.45 -8.39
CA GLY A 37 16.41 35.98 -8.17
C GLY A 37 16.01 35.10 -9.36
N ILE A 38 15.86 35.66 -10.57
CA ILE A 38 15.79 34.86 -11.80
C ILE A 38 17.19 34.81 -12.41
N ARG A 39 17.64 33.60 -12.74
CA ARG A 39 18.86 33.38 -13.50
C ARG A 39 18.49 33.06 -14.94
N LEU A 40 18.85 33.93 -15.89
CA LEU A 40 18.64 33.70 -17.30
C LEU A 40 19.82 32.93 -17.91
N VAL A 41 19.52 31.94 -18.72
CA VAL A 41 20.46 31.23 -19.59
C VAL A 41 20.00 31.48 -21.01
N TRP A 42 20.87 32.04 -21.86
CA TRP A 42 20.53 32.38 -23.23
C TRP A 42 21.10 31.38 -24.24
N ALA A 43 20.24 30.77 -25.05
CA ALA A 43 20.57 29.94 -26.19
C ALA A 43 20.18 30.64 -27.49
N ARG A 44 21.12 30.71 -28.45
CA ARG A 44 20.95 31.42 -29.73
C ARG A 44 20.36 30.59 -30.86
N SER A 45 20.02 29.33 -30.59
CA SER A 45 19.47 28.42 -31.58
C SER A 45 18.85 27.23 -30.84
N MET A 46 17.99 26.50 -31.53
CA MET A 46 17.41 25.28 -30.99
C MET A 46 18.48 24.23 -30.67
N ALA A 47 19.50 24.07 -31.52
CA ALA A 47 20.61 23.16 -31.27
C ALA A 47 21.38 23.50 -29.98
N HIS A 48 21.59 24.79 -29.68
CA HIS A 48 22.22 25.24 -28.43
C HIS A 48 21.28 24.98 -27.24
N ALA A 49 19.99 25.26 -27.38
CA ALA A 49 19.00 24.96 -26.33
C ALA A 49 18.94 23.51 -25.96
N GLU A 50 19.01 22.59 -26.91
CA GLU A 50 19.06 21.14 -26.68
C GLU A 50 20.30 20.70 -25.88
N GLN A 51 21.45 21.35 -26.10
CA GLN A 51 22.68 21.11 -25.31
C GLN A 51 22.51 21.57 -23.86
N VAL A 52 21.89 22.74 -23.64
CA VAL A 52 21.59 23.27 -22.31
C VAL A 52 20.61 22.33 -21.58
N LEU A 53 19.52 21.94 -22.24
CA LEU A 53 18.53 21.01 -21.69
C LEU A 53 19.09 19.60 -21.42
N ALA A 54 20.20 19.22 -22.06
CA ALA A 54 20.90 17.97 -21.77
C ALA A 54 21.68 18.00 -20.43
N SER A 55 22.14 19.19 -20.04
CA SER A 55 23.03 19.39 -18.88
C SER A 55 22.37 20.07 -17.68
N ALA A 56 21.26 20.78 -17.91
CA ALA A 56 20.53 21.53 -16.88
C ALA A 56 19.01 21.44 -17.10
N ARG A 57 18.26 21.49 -16.01
CA ARG A 57 16.79 21.61 -16.04
C ARG A 57 16.39 23.02 -15.65
N PRO A 58 15.97 23.88 -16.60
CA PRO A 58 15.42 25.19 -16.28
C PRO A 58 14.03 25.02 -15.63
N ASP A 59 13.63 25.96 -14.79
CA ASP A 59 12.29 26.03 -14.23
C ASP A 59 11.23 26.45 -15.28
N CYS A 60 11.65 27.18 -16.33
CA CYS A 60 10.81 27.60 -17.46
C CYS A 60 11.66 27.86 -18.71
N VAL A 61 11.07 27.68 -19.89
CA VAL A 61 11.62 28.05 -21.19
C VAL A 61 10.85 29.25 -21.76
N LEU A 62 11.56 30.28 -22.14
CA LEU A 62 11.07 31.38 -23.03
C LEU A 62 11.51 31.02 -24.44
N LEU A 63 10.59 30.82 -25.35
CA LEU A 63 10.85 30.33 -26.70
C LEU A 63 10.44 31.36 -27.75
N ASP A 64 11.38 31.86 -28.53
CA ASP A 64 11.06 32.55 -29.81
C ASP A 64 10.64 31.50 -30.87
N LEU A 65 9.61 31.82 -31.63
CA LEU A 65 9.11 30.98 -32.72
C LEU A 65 9.92 31.12 -34.02
N HIS A 66 10.75 32.15 -34.15
CA HIS A 66 11.53 32.41 -35.35
C HIS A 66 13.02 32.18 -35.11
N LEU A 67 13.43 30.93 -35.08
CA LEU A 67 14.82 30.53 -34.90
C LEU A 67 15.45 30.14 -36.26
N PRO A 68 16.75 30.28 -36.44
CA PRO A 68 17.43 29.99 -37.71
C PRO A 68 17.45 28.49 -38.05
N ASP A 69 17.35 27.61 -37.03
CA ASP A 69 17.45 26.15 -37.15
C ASP A 69 16.18 25.41 -36.75
N ALA A 70 15.11 26.13 -36.37
CA ALA A 70 13.78 25.60 -36.10
C ALA A 70 12.74 26.71 -36.18
N SER A 71 11.58 26.48 -36.69
CA SER A 71 10.55 27.52 -36.84
C SER A 71 9.19 27.10 -36.37
N GLY A 72 8.45 28.04 -35.77
CA GLY A 72 7.07 27.84 -35.35
C GLY A 72 6.88 26.69 -34.40
N MET A 73 5.96 25.80 -34.75
CA MET A 73 5.56 24.67 -33.89
C MET A 73 6.62 23.56 -33.77
N ASP A 74 7.58 23.49 -34.74
CA ASP A 74 8.67 22.49 -34.69
C ASP A 74 9.56 22.72 -33.48
N ALA A 75 9.90 23.98 -33.18
CA ALA A 75 10.71 24.33 -32.00
C ALA A 75 10.03 23.91 -30.69
N LEU A 76 8.71 24.18 -30.54
CA LEU A 76 7.90 23.75 -29.39
C LEU A 76 7.87 22.23 -29.25
N GLU A 77 7.62 21.52 -30.36
CA GLU A 77 7.54 20.06 -30.37
C GLU A 77 8.88 19.42 -29.99
N ARG A 78 10.01 19.94 -30.45
CA ARG A 78 11.36 19.45 -30.11
C ARG A 78 11.66 19.58 -28.63
N ILE A 79 11.30 20.72 -28.00
CA ILE A 79 11.46 20.89 -26.55
C ILE A 79 10.56 19.92 -25.78
N THR A 80 9.28 19.83 -26.14
CA THR A 80 8.29 18.96 -25.48
C THR A 80 8.66 17.49 -25.59
N LYS A 81 9.16 17.03 -26.73
CA LYS A 81 9.67 15.66 -26.92
C LYS A 81 10.89 15.36 -26.05
N ARG A 82 11.73 16.36 -25.80
CA ARG A 82 12.93 16.19 -25.00
C ARG A 82 12.65 16.19 -23.50
N ASP A 83 11.84 17.12 -23.04
CA ASP A 83 11.38 17.20 -21.65
C ASP A 83 9.95 17.76 -21.57
N ALA A 84 8.98 16.87 -21.51
CA ALA A 84 7.58 17.23 -21.39
C ALA A 84 7.21 17.86 -20.03
N THR A 85 8.13 17.89 -19.07
CA THR A 85 7.89 18.43 -17.72
C THR A 85 8.23 19.91 -17.58
N VAL A 86 8.98 20.48 -18.55
CA VAL A 86 9.38 21.89 -18.51
C VAL A 86 8.27 22.76 -19.08
N PRO A 87 7.81 23.80 -18.35
CA PRO A 87 6.84 24.75 -18.86
C PRO A 87 7.49 25.65 -19.93
N ILE A 88 6.74 25.94 -21.00
CA ILE A 88 7.19 26.76 -22.13
C ILE A 88 6.26 27.96 -22.24
N VAL A 89 6.84 29.16 -22.24
CA VAL A 89 6.17 30.42 -22.60
C VAL A 89 6.73 30.88 -23.92
N VAL A 90 5.87 31.13 -24.90
CA VAL A 90 6.27 31.52 -26.25
C VAL A 90 6.39 33.03 -26.35
N LEU A 91 7.43 33.51 -27.03
CA LEU A 91 7.60 34.89 -27.41
C LEU A 91 7.23 35.05 -28.88
N THR A 92 6.27 35.97 -29.20
CA THR A 92 5.77 36.18 -30.57
C THR A 92 6.03 37.64 -31.02
N GLY A 93 6.16 37.85 -32.33
CA GLY A 93 6.16 39.20 -32.91
C GLY A 93 4.78 39.87 -32.87
N LEU A 94 4.75 41.17 -33.15
CA LEU A 94 3.50 41.97 -33.14
C LEU A 94 2.42 41.49 -34.12
N ASN A 95 2.80 40.76 -35.17
CA ASN A 95 1.88 40.28 -36.22
C ASN A 95 1.54 38.79 -36.07
N ASP A 96 2.01 38.10 -35.01
CA ASP A 96 1.95 36.65 -34.88
C ASP A 96 1.08 36.20 -33.70
N GLU A 97 0.09 37.01 -33.29
CA GLU A 97 -0.80 36.70 -32.16
C GLU A 97 -1.58 35.41 -32.38
N ASP A 98 -1.99 35.12 -33.62
CA ASP A 98 -2.69 33.85 -33.98
C ASP A 98 -1.77 32.63 -33.82
N PHE A 99 -0.47 32.78 -34.06
CA PHE A 99 0.54 31.75 -33.83
C PHE A 99 0.75 31.50 -32.34
N GLY A 100 0.72 32.54 -31.49
CA GLY A 100 0.78 32.39 -30.05
C GLY A 100 -0.36 31.54 -29.48
N ALA A 101 -1.59 31.82 -29.93
CA ALA A 101 -2.76 31.02 -29.54
C ALA A 101 -2.64 29.54 -29.99
N SER A 102 -2.11 29.32 -31.20
CA SER A 102 -1.85 27.95 -31.71
C SER A 102 -0.77 27.22 -30.91
N ALA A 103 0.26 27.93 -30.44
CA ALA A 103 1.31 27.36 -29.59
C ALA A 103 0.76 26.91 -28.23
N VAL A 104 -0.16 27.67 -27.64
CA VAL A 104 -0.84 27.25 -26.39
C VAL A 104 -1.71 26.01 -26.64
N ALA A 105 -2.43 25.93 -27.74
CA ALA A 105 -3.19 24.74 -28.13
C ALA A 105 -2.30 23.52 -28.35
N ALA A 106 -1.03 23.70 -28.71
CA ALA A 106 -0.03 22.65 -28.90
C ALA A 106 0.81 22.34 -27.66
N GLY A 107 0.51 22.94 -26.51
CA GLY A 107 1.11 22.57 -25.22
C GLY A 107 2.01 23.61 -24.56
N ALA A 108 2.18 24.81 -25.14
CA ALA A 108 2.77 25.94 -24.43
C ALA A 108 1.85 26.40 -23.29
N GLN A 109 2.42 26.85 -22.17
CA GLN A 109 1.64 27.33 -21.04
C GLN A 109 1.05 28.70 -21.25
N ASP A 110 1.76 29.56 -22.00
CA ASP A 110 1.34 30.92 -22.31
C ASP A 110 2.11 31.46 -23.53
N PHE A 111 1.69 32.62 -24.03
CA PHE A 111 2.46 33.37 -25.01
C PHE A 111 2.50 34.89 -24.67
N LEU A 112 3.58 35.57 -25.08
CA LEU A 112 3.81 36.98 -24.85
C LEU A 112 4.23 37.66 -26.17
N VAL A 113 3.71 38.86 -26.40
CA VAL A 113 4.03 39.62 -27.61
C VAL A 113 5.22 40.52 -27.36
N LYS A 114 6.34 40.32 -28.09
CA LYS A 114 7.55 41.13 -28.00
C LYS A 114 7.21 42.61 -28.19
N GLY A 115 7.88 43.50 -27.44
CA GLY A 115 7.64 44.93 -27.48
C GLY A 115 6.39 45.46 -26.77
N ARG A 116 5.49 44.57 -26.30
CA ARG A 116 4.34 44.94 -25.45
C ARG A 116 4.43 44.42 -24.04
N VAL A 117 5.40 43.55 -23.77
CA VAL A 117 5.58 42.92 -22.47
C VAL A 117 6.15 43.93 -21.48
N GLN A 118 5.49 44.01 -20.31
CA GLN A 118 6.00 44.77 -19.16
C GLN A 118 6.64 43.78 -18.15
N PRO A 119 7.60 44.23 -17.31
CA PRO A 119 8.27 43.37 -16.34
C PRO A 119 7.32 42.55 -15.48
N ASP A 120 6.27 43.15 -14.94
CA ASP A 120 5.26 42.47 -14.12
C ASP A 120 4.44 41.42 -14.89
N VAL A 121 4.22 41.63 -16.20
CA VAL A 121 3.50 40.68 -17.06
C VAL A 121 4.37 39.44 -17.32
N LEU A 122 5.67 39.66 -17.67
CA LEU A 122 6.62 38.57 -17.86
C LEU A 122 6.75 37.72 -16.60
N ARG A 123 6.93 38.36 -15.46
CA ARG A 123 7.02 37.68 -14.17
C ARG A 123 5.80 36.80 -13.89
N ARG A 124 4.60 37.35 -14.07
CA ARG A 124 3.37 36.60 -13.86
C ARG A 124 3.23 35.43 -14.81
N ALA A 125 3.54 35.61 -16.07
CA ALA A 125 3.48 34.52 -17.06
C ALA A 125 4.43 33.39 -16.70
N LEU A 126 5.68 33.69 -16.30
CA LEU A 126 6.64 32.69 -15.87
C LEU A 126 6.14 31.89 -14.62
N LEU A 127 5.69 32.61 -13.60
CA LEU A 127 5.21 31.98 -12.36
C LEU A 127 3.95 31.10 -12.62
N TYR A 128 3.00 31.64 -13.41
CA TYR A 128 1.80 30.89 -13.74
C TYR A 128 2.10 29.67 -14.62
N ALA A 129 3.02 29.79 -15.57
CA ALA A 129 3.45 28.67 -16.39
C ALA A 129 4.06 27.54 -15.54
N ILE A 130 4.93 27.90 -14.59
CA ILE A 130 5.55 26.94 -13.66
C ILE A 130 4.51 26.26 -12.78
N GLU A 131 3.63 27.03 -12.13
CA GLU A 131 2.62 26.46 -11.22
C GLU A 131 1.56 25.64 -11.98
N ARG A 132 1.14 26.09 -13.16
CA ARG A 132 0.21 25.33 -14.01
C ARG A 132 0.80 23.99 -14.43
N LYS A 133 2.07 23.98 -14.87
CA LYS A 133 2.75 22.74 -15.26
C LYS A 133 2.91 21.78 -14.09
N ARG A 134 3.25 22.29 -12.91
CA ARG A 134 3.29 21.48 -11.69
C ARG A 134 1.95 20.85 -11.35
N ALA A 135 0.87 21.61 -11.44
CA ALA A 135 -0.47 21.10 -11.19
C ALA A 135 -0.87 20.02 -12.20
N GLU A 136 -0.55 20.18 -13.49
CA GLU A 136 -0.78 19.17 -14.53
C GLU A 136 -0.03 17.86 -14.22
N LEU A 137 1.25 17.95 -13.86
CA LEU A 137 2.07 16.78 -13.53
C LEU A 137 1.58 16.06 -12.26
N MET A 138 1.19 16.82 -11.24
CA MET A 138 0.61 16.25 -10.01
C MET A 138 -0.73 15.55 -10.28
N ALA A 139 -1.57 16.11 -11.16
CA ALA A 139 -2.85 15.48 -11.52
C ALA A 139 -2.64 14.13 -12.24
N VAL A 140 -1.69 14.09 -13.19
CA VAL A 140 -1.35 12.83 -13.90
C VAL A 140 -0.79 11.78 -12.95
N ASP A 141 0.08 12.15 -12.01
CA ASP A 141 0.65 11.22 -11.01
C ASP A 141 -0.42 10.71 -10.05
N LEU A 142 -1.33 11.59 -9.62
CA LEU A 142 -2.46 11.20 -8.77
C LEU A 142 -3.39 10.21 -9.47
N ASP A 143 -3.75 10.48 -10.74
CA ASP A 143 -4.59 9.57 -11.52
C ASP A 143 -3.95 8.20 -11.73
N ALA A 144 -2.64 8.17 -12.05
CA ALA A 144 -1.88 6.93 -12.20
C ALA A 144 -1.83 6.14 -10.87
N THR A 145 -1.64 6.83 -9.75
CA THR A 145 -1.62 6.22 -8.42
C THR A 145 -2.98 5.66 -8.04
N GLN A 146 -4.06 6.39 -8.30
CA GLN A 146 -5.43 5.94 -8.05
C GLN A 146 -5.81 4.74 -8.91
N LEU A 147 -5.40 4.72 -10.19
CA LEU A 147 -5.66 3.58 -11.07
C LEU A 147 -4.97 2.32 -10.56
N ARG A 148 -3.67 2.41 -10.21
CA ARG A 148 -2.92 1.29 -9.61
C ARG A 148 -3.54 0.80 -8.31
N ALA A 149 -3.97 1.71 -7.45
CA ALA A 149 -4.65 1.35 -6.20
C ALA A 149 -5.97 0.61 -6.46
N ARG A 150 -6.76 1.01 -7.48
CA ARG A 150 -8.00 0.32 -7.87
C ARG A 150 -7.73 -1.07 -8.46
N GLU A 151 -6.73 -1.21 -9.32
CA GLU A 151 -6.34 -2.51 -9.89
C GLU A 151 -5.87 -3.47 -8.78
N ASN A 152 -5.03 -3.02 -7.86
CA ASN A 152 -4.60 -3.80 -6.71
C ASN A 152 -5.80 -4.21 -5.83
N ALA A 153 -6.71 -3.29 -5.52
CA ALA A 153 -7.90 -3.59 -4.73
C ALA A 153 -8.82 -4.64 -5.38
N ILE A 154 -8.90 -4.70 -6.72
CA ILE A 154 -9.66 -5.74 -7.43
C ILE A 154 -8.97 -7.10 -7.28
N LEU A 155 -7.65 -7.16 -7.46
CA LEU A 155 -6.86 -8.38 -7.30
C LEU A 155 -6.94 -8.90 -5.87
N GLU A 156 -6.77 -8.04 -4.88
CA GLU A 156 -6.83 -8.37 -3.47
C GLU A 156 -8.22 -8.88 -3.03
N ARG A 157 -9.32 -8.29 -3.54
CA ARG A 157 -10.68 -8.81 -3.28
C ARG A 157 -10.88 -10.21 -3.84
N GLY A 158 -10.34 -10.50 -5.02
CA GLY A 158 -10.38 -11.85 -5.61
C GLY A 158 -9.59 -12.87 -4.79
N LEU A 159 -8.59 -12.42 -4.05
CA LEU A 159 -7.75 -13.26 -3.18
C LEU A 159 -8.21 -13.25 -1.71
N SER A 160 -9.16 -12.42 -1.30
CA SER A 160 -9.67 -12.36 0.07
C SER A 160 -10.33 -13.67 0.49
N ALA A 161 -10.15 -14.02 1.75
CA ALA A 161 -10.76 -15.23 2.32
C ALA A 161 -12.28 -15.06 2.44
N SER A 162 -13.01 -15.95 1.80
CA SER A 162 -14.44 -16.13 1.99
C SER A 162 -14.69 -17.55 2.46
N PRO A 163 -15.21 -17.78 3.68
CA PRO A 163 -15.51 -19.11 4.15
C PRO A 163 -16.38 -19.89 3.16
N LEU A 164 -15.99 -21.12 2.86
CA LEU A 164 -16.76 -22.02 2.02
C LEU A 164 -17.54 -22.96 2.93
N LEU A 165 -18.76 -22.59 3.27
CA LEU A 165 -19.64 -23.34 4.15
C LEU A 165 -20.89 -23.80 3.39
N LEU A 166 -21.41 -24.96 3.75
CA LEU A 166 -22.69 -25.48 3.28
C LEU A 166 -23.84 -24.87 4.09
N ASP A 167 -25.07 -25.05 3.60
CA ASP A 167 -26.25 -24.67 4.38
C ASP A 167 -26.29 -25.42 5.72
N ASN A 168 -26.53 -24.72 6.82
CA ASN A 168 -26.49 -25.20 8.18
C ASN A 168 -25.18 -25.94 8.53
N PRO A 169 -24.06 -25.20 8.59
CA PRO A 169 -22.72 -25.81 8.70
C PRO A 169 -22.49 -26.54 10.02
N GLY A 170 -23.31 -26.34 11.06
CA GLY A 170 -23.12 -26.89 12.39
C GLY A 170 -21.99 -26.24 13.18
N VAL A 171 -21.40 -25.21 12.63
CA VAL A 171 -20.36 -24.36 13.24
C VAL A 171 -20.61 -22.92 12.84
N ASP A 172 -20.71 -22.03 13.81
CA ASP A 172 -20.75 -20.60 13.59
C ASP A 172 -19.34 -20.05 13.49
N VAL A 173 -19.09 -19.22 12.47
CA VAL A 173 -17.77 -18.66 12.15
C VAL A 173 -17.85 -17.14 12.18
N VAL A 174 -17.02 -16.52 13.01
CA VAL A 174 -16.80 -15.08 13.02
C VAL A 174 -15.35 -14.83 12.60
N ALA A 175 -15.15 -14.06 11.54
CA ALA A 175 -13.83 -13.67 11.08
C ALA A 175 -13.68 -12.14 11.17
N ARG A 176 -12.52 -11.71 11.63
CA ARG A 176 -12.08 -10.30 11.59
C ARG A 176 -10.68 -10.24 11.02
N TYR A 177 -10.50 -9.36 10.07
CA TYR A 177 -9.20 -9.10 9.44
C TYR A 177 -8.95 -7.59 9.41
N ARG A 178 -7.81 -7.17 9.90
CA ARG A 178 -7.39 -5.76 9.91
C ARG A 178 -5.94 -5.68 9.40
N PRO A 179 -5.72 -5.14 8.19
CA PRO A 179 -4.38 -4.92 7.67
C PRO A 179 -3.67 -3.80 8.44
N SER A 180 -2.37 -3.93 8.63
CA SER A 180 -1.50 -2.93 9.26
C SER A 180 -1.28 -1.70 8.37
N ARG A 181 -1.31 -1.89 7.05
CA ARG A 181 -1.09 -0.84 6.05
C ARG A 181 -2.41 -0.22 5.61
N GLU A 182 -2.48 1.10 5.66
CA GLU A 182 -3.61 1.87 5.14
C GLU A 182 -3.79 1.58 3.63
N HIS A 183 -4.98 1.11 3.23
CA HIS A 183 -5.33 0.69 1.87
C HIS A 183 -4.85 -0.71 1.40
N ALA A 184 -4.12 -1.49 2.18
CA ALA A 184 -3.90 -2.90 1.88
C ALA A 184 -5.16 -3.72 2.25
N LEU A 185 -5.54 -4.67 1.40
CA LEU A 185 -6.61 -5.63 1.69
C LEU A 185 -6.07 -7.03 2.01
N LEU A 186 -4.82 -7.30 1.62
CA LEU A 186 -4.11 -8.54 1.88
C LEU A 186 -2.68 -8.22 2.33
N CYS A 187 -2.24 -8.93 3.33
CA CYS A 187 -0.89 -8.86 3.89
C CYS A 187 -0.41 -10.28 4.23
N GLY A 188 0.56 -10.42 5.15
CA GLY A 188 1.14 -11.72 5.52
C GLY A 188 0.17 -12.70 6.16
N ASP A 189 -0.82 -12.18 6.88
CA ASP A 189 -1.85 -12.98 7.57
C ASP A 189 -2.83 -13.63 6.58
N PHE A 190 -3.11 -14.89 6.80
CA PHE A 190 -4.06 -15.63 5.99
C PHE A 190 -4.93 -16.57 6.83
N TYR A 191 -6.16 -16.77 6.40
CA TYR A 191 -7.06 -17.76 6.98
C TYR A 191 -7.99 -18.35 5.94
N ASP A 192 -8.53 -19.53 6.23
CA ASP A 192 -9.60 -20.12 5.46
C ASP A 192 -10.49 -21.02 6.31
N VAL A 193 -11.75 -21.14 5.92
CA VAL A 193 -12.70 -22.09 6.51
C VAL A 193 -13.40 -22.81 5.38
N VAL A 194 -13.27 -24.14 5.33
CA VAL A 194 -13.78 -24.97 4.24
C VAL A 194 -14.58 -26.13 4.84
N GLN A 195 -15.83 -26.23 4.43
CA GLN A 195 -16.65 -27.40 4.77
C GLN A 195 -16.69 -28.39 3.60
N THR A 196 -16.36 -29.64 3.91
CA THR A 196 -16.41 -30.76 2.93
C THR A 196 -17.81 -31.39 2.88
N PRO A 197 -18.13 -32.17 1.82
CA PRO A 197 -19.48 -32.80 1.66
C PRO A 197 -19.91 -33.70 2.82
N ASP A 198 -18.97 -34.28 3.57
CA ASP A 198 -19.21 -35.06 4.81
C ASP A 198 -19.52 -34.16 6.02
N ARG A 199 -19.68 -32.85 5.79
CA ARG A 199 -19.92 -31.79 6.78
C ARG A 199 -18.77 -31.52 7.76
N THR A 200 -17.60 -32.10 7.54
CA THR A 200 -16.41 -31.72 8.32
C THR A 200 -15.97 -30.30 7.98
N VAL A 201 -15.72 -29.49 9.00
CA VAL A 201 -15.21 -28.12 8.85
C VAL A 201 -13.71 -28.13 9.07
N HIS A 202 -12.97 -27.65 8.09
CA HIS A 202 -11.53 -27.50 8.12
C HIS A 202 -11.18 -26.01 8.20
N VAL A 203 -10.31 -25.66 9.11
CA VAL A 203 -9.90 -24.28 9.37
C VAL A 203 -8.39 -24.17 9.22
N LEU A 204 -7.95 -23.06 8.67
CA LEU A 204 -6.56 -22.62 8.61
C LEU A 204 -6.49 -21.18 9.09
N ILE A 205 -5.51 -20.86 9.90
CA ILE A 205 -5.01 -19.52 10.16
C ILE A 205 -3.49 -19.59 10.18
N GLY A 206 -2.85 -18.53 9.73
CA GLY A 206 -1.40 -18.47 9.68
C GLY A 206 -0.92 -17.09 9.23
N GLU A 207 0.38 -16.96 9.23
CA GLU A 207 1.10 -15.72 8.92
C GLU A 207 2.40 -16.03 8.22
N VAL A 208 2.78 -15.25 7.24
CA VAL A 208 4.08 -15.31 6.56
C VAL A 208 5.04 -14.38 7.28
N ALA A 209 6.09 -14.95 7.86
CA ALA A 209 7.13 -14.20 8.59
C ALA A 209 8.15 -13.59 7.60
N GLU A 210 7.80 -12.45 7.01
CA GLU A 210 8.66 -11.61 6.19
C GLU A 210 8.10 -10.18 6.18
N ASP A 211 8.97 -9.18 6.29
CA ASP A 211 8.59 -7.78 6.09
C ASP A 211 8.73 -7.42 4.61
N GLY A 212 7.63 -7.27 3.88
CA GLY A 212 7.73 -6.80 2.51
C GLY A 212 6.57 -7.12 1.58
N PRO A 213 6.69 -6.79 0.29
CA PRO A 213 5.62 -6.94 -0.69
C PRO A 213 5.37 -8.41 -1.12
N HIS A 214 6.18 -9.36 -0.65
CA HIS A 214 6.09 -10.78 -1.02
C HIS A 214 5.23 -11.62 -0.07
N GLU A 215 4.87 -11.10 1.09
CA GLU A 215 4.07 -11.78 2.12
C GLU A 215 2.66 -12.13 1.62
N ALA A 216 1.92 -11.13 1.15
CA ALA A 216 0.53 -11.27 0.74
C ALA A 216 0.32 -12.33 -0.38
N PRO A 217 1.14 -12.38 -1.44
CA PRO A 217 1.05 -13.45 -2.44
C PRO A 217 1.29 -14.83 -1.85
N LEU A 218 2.23 -14.99 -0.90
CA LEU A 218 2.53 -16.27 -0.26
C LEU A 218 1.39 -16.71 0.67
N GLY A 219 0.86 -15.80 1.48
CA GLY A 219 -0.32 -16.07 2.32
C GLY A 219 -1.52 -16.51 1.47
N ALA A 220 -1.78 -15.81 0.36
CA ALA A 220 -2.83 -16.18 -0.58
C ALA A 220 -2.59 -17.56 -1.23
N ALA A 221 -1.35 -17.87 -1.62
CA ALA A 221 -0.98 -19.16 -2.20
C ALA A 221 -1.20 -20.30 -1.21
N LEU A 222 -0.79 -20.14 0.06
CA LEU A 222 -1.00 -21.13 1.12
C LEU A 222 -2.49 -21.35 1.40
N ARG A 223 -3.28 -20.28 1.47
CA ARG A 223 -4.73 -20.34 1.65
C ARG A 223 -5.42 -21.10 0.51
N ILE A 224 -5.10 -20.76 -0.74
CA ILE A 224 -5.69 -21.41 -1.93
C ILE A 224 -5.27 -22.88 -1.98
N ALA A 225 -4.00 -23.20 -1.70
CA ALA A 225 -3.51 -24.56 -1.63
C ALA A 225 -4.22 -25.36 -0.54
N PHE A 226 -4.40 -24.79 0.66
CA PHE A 226 -5.16 -25.43 1.74
C PHE A 226 -6.58 -25.79 1.28
N ARG A 227 -7.31 -24.86 0.64
CA ARG A 227 -8.67 -25.09 0.13
C ARG A 227 -8.70 -26.22 -0.91
N ALA A 228 -7.80 -26.14 -1.89
CA ALA A 228 -7.73 -27.14 -2.96
C ALA A 228 -7.40 -28.55 -2.42
N LEU A 229 -6.42 -28.65 -1.53
CA LEU A 229 -6.04 -29.91 -0.89
C LEU A 229 -7.19 -30.49 -0.05
N THR A 230 -7.87 -29.64 0.73
CA THR A 230 -9.02 -30.03 1.54
C THR A 230 -10.14 -30.60 0.69
N LEU A 231 -10.51 -29.92 -0.41
CA LEU A 231 -11.54 -30.39 -1.33
C LEU A 231 -11.12 -31.65 -2.10
N ALA A 232 -9.82 -31.86 -2.31
CA ALA A 232 -9.26 -33.08 -2.89
C ALA A 232 -9.14 -34.24 -1.90
N GLY A 233 -9.56 -34.06 -0.63
CA GLY A 233 -9.50 -35.10 0.40
C GLY A 233 -8.13 -35.31 1.04
N VAL A 234 -7.22 -34.35 0.89
CA VAL A 234 -5.91 -34.37 1.55
C VAL A 234 -6.01 -33.63 2.89
N HIS A 235 -5.83 -34.36 3.97
CA HIS A 235 -6.05 -33.88 5.35
C HIS A 235 -4.84 -34.13 6.24
N ASP A 236 -4.93 -33.67 7.49
CA ASP A 236 -3.99 -33.90 8.57
C ASP A 236 -2.54 -33.53 8.20
N VAL A 237 -1.56 -34.28 8.65
CA VAL A 237 -0.12 -34.02 8.43
C VAL A 237 0.26 -34.04 6.93
N ALA A 238 -0.43 -34.87 6.13
CA ALA A 238 -0.16 -34.86 4.67
C ALA A 238 -0.44 -33.52 4.03
N ARG A 239 -1.48 -32.80 4.45
CA ARG A 239 -1.78 -31.46 4.00
C ARG A 239 -0.70 -30.47 4.43
N MET A 240 -0.17 -30.57 5.64
CA MET A 240 0.94 -29.72 6.11
C MET A 240 2.19 -29.90 5.26
N HIS A 241 2.55 -31.13 4.89
CA HIS A 241 3.67 -31.40 3.98
C HIS A 241 3.46 -30.77 2.58
N HIS A 242 2.24 -30.78 2.08
CA HIS A 242 1.95 -30.09 0.81
C HIS A 242 2.06 -28.57 0.92
N LEU A 243 1.55 -27.98 2.01
CA LEU A 243 1.68 -26.53 2.27
C LEU A 243 3.16 -26.13 2.40
N GLU A 244 3.98 -26.92 3.13
CA GLU A 244 5.42 -26.73 3.19
C GLU A 244 6.06 -26.71 1.79
N ARG A 245 5.67 -27.65 0.92
CA ARG A 245 6.19 -27.71 -0.45
C ARG A 245 5.77 -26.50 -1.28
N VAL A 246 4.51 -26.05 -1.16
CA VAL A 246 4.00 -24.85 -1.83
C VAL A 246 4.81 -23.64 -1.39
N LEU A 247 4.94 -23.39 -0.08
CA LEU A 247 5.71 -22.27 0.43
C LEU A 247 7.14 -22.28 -0.10
N ARG A 248 7.80 -23.42 -0.11
CA ARG A 248 9.19 -23.54 -0.58
C ARG A 248 9.36 -23.37 -2.08
N SER A 249 8.32 -23.64 -2.88
CA SER A 249 8.35 -23.40 -4.33
C SER A 249 8.06 -21.96 -4.71
N GLU A 250 7.27 -21.25 -3.91
CA GLU A 250 6.81 -19.89 -4.23
C GLU A 250 7.66 -18.79 -3.58
N ARG A 251 8.33 -19.08 -2.46
CA ARG A 251 9.15 -18.08 -1.75
C ARG A 251 10.37 -17.65 -2.55
N SER A 252 10.68 -16.36 -2.52
CA SER A 252 11.85 -15.76 -3.18
C SER A 252 13.17 -16.02 -2.46
N GLY A 253 13.14 -16.33 -1.16
CA GLY A 253 14.31 -16.54 -0.31
C GLY A 253 14.17 -17.74 0.62
N SER A 254 15.28 -18.38 0.98
CA SER A 254 15.29 -19.56 1.86
C SER A 254 14.96 -19.25 3.32
N GLY A 255 15.01 -17.97 3.72
CA GLY A 255 14.71 -17.51 5.08
C GLY A 255 13.21 -17.28 5.33
N ILE A 256 12.40 -17.21 4.28
CA ILE A 256 10.96 -16.99 4.42
C ILE A 256 10.30 -18.24 4.97
N CYS A 257 9.55 -18.08 6.06
CA CYS A 257 8.77 -19.13 6.69
C CYS A 257 7.34 -18.64 6.96
N ALA A 258 6.44 -19.57 7.30
CA ALA A 258 5.08 -19.20 7.67
C ALA A 258 4.64 -20.01 8.91
N THR A 259 3.98 -19.32 9.81
CA THR A 259 3.25 -20.00 10.90
C THR A 259 1.91 -20.52 10.38
N ALA A 260 1.42 -21.62 10.91
CA ALA A 260 0.11 -22.14 10.56
C ALA A 260 -0.51 -22.94 11.72
N LEU A 261 -1.81 -22.77 11.89
CA LEU A 261 -2.63 -23.60 12.77
C LEU A 261 -3.83 -24.11 11.98
N THR A 262 -4.07 -25.41 12.02
CA THR A 262 -5.23 -26.03 11.38
C THR A 262 -6.12 -26.69 12.38
N LEU A 263 -7.44 -26.58 12.16
CA LEU A 263 -8.45 -27.34 12.92
C LEU A 263 -9.28 -28.19 11.96
N GLN A 264 -9.77 -29.33 12.49
CA GLN A 264 -10.75 -30.18 11.84
C GLN A 264 -11.86 -30.50 12.83
N ILE A 265 -13.07 -30.07 12.52
CA ILE A 265 -14.27 -30.22 13.35
C ILE A 265 -15.22 -31.16 12.60
N SER A 266 -15.37 -32.40 13.08
CA SER A 266 -16.29 -33.37 12.49
C SER A 266 -17.68 -33.27 13.10
N PRO A 267 -18.76 -33.48 12.32
CA PRO A 267 -20.11 -33.43 12.84
C PRO A 267 -20.36 -34.50 13.89
N GLY A 268 -21.00 -34.11 14.97
CA GLY A 268 -21.35 -35.05 16.07
C GLY A 268 -20.17 -35.52 16.93
N ASN A 269 -18.94 -35.11 16.64
CA ASN A 269 -17.78 -35.42 17.47
C ASN A 269 -17.44 -34.21 18.37
N PRO A 270 -17.48 -34.35 19.71
CA PRO A 270 -17.11 -33.26 20.61
C PRO A 270 -15.63 -32.89 20.53
N ARG A 271 -14.79 -33.79 20.02
CA ARG A 271 -13.37 -33.55 19.83
C ARG A 271 -13.08 -33.02 18.45
N LEU A 272 -12.14 -32.09 18.37
CA LEU A 272 -11.56 -31.58 17.14
C LEU A 272 -10.09 -31.98 17.06
N LYS A 273 -9.58 -32.09 15.86
CA LYS A 273 -8.14 -32.30 15.62
C LYS A 273 -7.47 -30.98 15.32
N THR A 274 -6.26 -30.80 15.82
CA THR A 274 -5.43 -29.58 15.54
C THR A 274 -4.02 -30.01 15.20
N ILE A 275 -3.40 -29.20 14.31
CA ILE A 275 -1.97 -29.26 13.99
C ILE A 275 -1.44 -27.82 14.01
N ARG A 276 -0.37 -27.61 14.74
CA ARG A 276 0.26 -26.29 14.90
C ARG A 276 1.69 -26.29 14.39
N ALA A 277 1.99 -25.40 13.47
CA ALA A 277 3.31 -25.18 12.85
C ALA A 277 3.81 -23.79 13.24
N GLY A 278 4.48 -23.66 14.38
CA GLY A 278 5.05 -22.39 14.86
C GLY A 278 4.04 -21.28 15.20
N HIS A 279 2.75 -21.50 15.00
CA HIS A 279 1.70 -20.49 15.22
C HIS A 279 1.43 -20.29 16.72
N PRO A 280 0.94 -19.11 17.18
CA PRO A 280 0.46 -18.90 18.55
C PRO A 280 -0.59 -19.93 18.99
N GLY A 281 -0.89 -19.97 20.28
CA GLY A 281 -2.00 -20.73 20.84
C GLY A 281 -3.36 -20.18 20.41
N MET A 282 -4.41 -20.59 21.12
CA MET A 282 -5.78 -20.14 20.90
C MET A 282 -6.50 -19.92 22.22
N LEU A 283 -7.53 -19.09 22.24
CA LEU A 283 -8.38 -18.89 23.40
C LEU A 283 -9.60 -19.83 23.30
N LEU A 284 -9.92 -20.50 24.40
CA LEU A 284 -11.20 -21.15 24.60
C LEU A 284 -12.07 -20.20 25.42
N HIS A 285 -13.19 -19.76 24.87
CA HIS A 285 -14.06 -18.74 25.45
C HIS A 285 -15.50 -19.21 25.54
N GLY A 286 -16.09 -19.15 26.71
CA GLY A 286 -17.50 -19.45 26.94
C GLY A 286 -17.80 -19.61 28.44
N GLY A 287 -19.08 -19.61 28.81
CA GLY A 287 -19.47 -19.74 30.20
C GLY A 287 -18.93 -18.63 31.14
N GLY A 288 -18.54 -17.48 30.60
CA GLY A 288 -17.94 -16.37 31.36
C GLY A 288 -16.47 -16.59 31.71
N THR A 289 -15.80 -17.55 31.08
CA THR A 289 -14.38 -17.86 31.28
C THR A 289 -13.59 -17.78 29.99
N VAL A 290 -12.29 -17.55 30.10
CA VAL A 290 -11.34 -17.60 28.97
C VAL A 290 -10.11 -18.38 29.45
N GLU A 291 -9.66 -19.30 28.61
CA GLU A 291 -8.47 -20.11 28.84
C GLU A 291 -7.56 -20.07 27.60
N TRP A 292 -6.25 -19.95 27.82
CA TRP A 292 -5.26 -20.04 26.74
C TRP A 292 -4.89 -21.51 26.51
N ILE A 293 -5.14 -22.01 25.31
CA ILE A 293 -4.82 -23.38 24.93
C ILE A 293 -3.61 -23.40 24.01
N MET A 294 -2.61 -24.18 24.40
CA MET A 294 -1.34 -24.30 23.68
C MET A 294 -1.10 -25.75 23.27
N PRO A 295 -1.66 -26.23 22.15
CA PRO A 295 -1.36 -27.57 21.66
C PRO A 295 0.11 -27.75 21.32
N PRO A 296 0.68 -28.97 21.39
CA PRO A 296 2.02 -29.25 20.90
C PRO A 296 2.24 -28.70 19.49
N ALA A 297 3.40 -28.10 19.21
CA ALA A 297 3.73 -27.54 17.92
C ALA A 297 4.90 -28.26 17.26
N GLY A 298 4.86 -28.34 15.93
CA GLY A 298 6.04 -28.50 15.10
C GLY A 298 6.63 -27.14 14.69
N PRO A 299 7.77 -27.14 13.98
CA PRO A 299 8.38 -25.92 13.44
C PRO A 299 7.46 -25.23 12.43
N ALA A 300 7.66 -23.92 12.24
CA ALA A 300 6.98 -23.18 11.18
C ALA A 300 7.26 -23.79 9.80
N LEU A 301 6.32 -23.63 8.88
CA LEU A 301 6.50 -24.02 7.48
C LEU A 301 7.70 -23.28 6.88
N GLY A 302 8.48 -23.97 6.05
CA GLY A 302 9.70 -23.41 5.46
C GLY A 302 10.98 -23.74 6.21
N LEU A 303 10.92 -24.23 7.46
CA LEU A 303 12.07 -24.59 8.30
C LEU A 303 12.47 -26.07 8.17
N ARG A 304 11.99 -26.81 7.16
CA ARG A 304 12.27 -28.21 6.89
C ARG A 304 11.92 -29.13 8.07
N ALA A 305 10.65 -29.10 8.46
CA ALA A 305 10.12 -30.04 9.44
C ALA A 305 9.87 -31.41 8.79
N ASP A 306 10.21 -32.46 9.51
CA ASP A 306 9.89 -33.81 9.09
C ASP A 306 8.49 -34.24 9.57
N ASP A 307 7.96 -33.61 10.63
CA ASP A 307 6.64 -33.93 11.18
C ASP A 307 6.03 -32.77 11.99
N TRP A 308 4.68 -32.75 12.06
CA TRP A 308 3.89 -31.88 12.92
C TRP A 308 2.97 -32.72 13.79
N PRO A 309 3.05 -32.60 15.13
CA PRO A 309 2.20 -33.41 16.02
C PRO A 309 0.72 -33.05 15.84
N GLN A 310 -0.11 -34.05 15.60
CA GLN A 310 -1.55 -33.90 15.62
C GLN A 310 -2.04 -34.08 17.05
N HIS A 311 -2.88 -33.17 17.51
CA HIS A 311 -3.47 -33.19 18.84
C HIS A 311 -5.00 -33.16 18.77
N GLU A 312 -5.68 -33.77 19.75
CA GLU A 312 -7.13 -33.70 19.89
C GLU A 312 -7.50 -32.80 21.06
N LEU A 313 -8.44 -31.90 20.83
CA LEU A 313 -9.00 -31.00 21.84
C LEU A 313 -10.50 -31.29 21.97
N GLU A 314 -11.03 -31.10 23.16
CA GLU A 314 -12.46 -31.08 23.38
C GLU A 314 -13.01 -29.67 23.20
N LEU A 315 -14.08 -29.52 22.43
CA LEU A 315 -14.79 -28.24 22.24
C LEU A 315 -16.22 -28.43 22.80
N PRO A 316 -16.48 -27.95 24.01
CA PRO A 316 -17.81 -27.97 24.62
C PRO A 316 -18.84 -27.18 23.78
N GLU A 317 -20.13 -27.56 23.92
CA GLU A 317 -21.19 -26.98 23.09
C GLU A 317 -21.47 -25.49 23.39
N ASP A 318 -21.13 -25.01 24.59
CA ASP A 318 -21.33 -23.64 25.07
C ASP A 318 -20.06 -22.76 24.94
N GLN A 319 -19.03 -23.28 24.31
CA GLN A 319 -17.74 -22.62 24.17
C GLN A 319 -17.33 -22.46 22.70
N GLY A 320 -16.56 -21.42 22.43
CA GLY A 320 -15.95 -21.18 21.14
C GLY A 320 -14.43 -21.07 21.23
N LEU A 321 -13.75 -21.49 20.18
CA LEU A 321 -12.32 -21.27 20.00
C LEU A 321 -12.08 -19.95 19.28
N VAL A 322 -11.12 -19.17 19.78
CA VAL A 322 -10.67 -17.92 19.14
C VAL A 322 -9.21 -18.09 18.77
N LEU A 323 -8.96 -18.10 17.48
CA LEU A 323 -7.64 -18.18 16.88
C LEU A 323 -7.20 -16.77 16.51
N VAL A 324 -5.94 -16.45 16.73
CA VAL A 324 -5.41 -15.11 16.54
C VAL A 324 -4.02 -15.18 15.91
N THR A 325 -3.69 -14.24 15.05
CA THR A 325 -2.31 -13.97 14.64
C THR A 325 -1.62 -13.11 15.69
N ASP A 326 -0.32 -13.11 15.70
CA ASP A 326 0.50 -12.45 16.73
C ASP A 326 0.41 -10.92 16.68
N GLY A 327 0.07 -10.32 15.52
CA GLY A 327 -0.20 -8.88 15.39
C GLY A 327 -1.22 -8.33 16.40
N LEU A 328 -2.13 -9.18 16.91
CA LEU A 328 -3.09 -8.77 17.94
C LEU A 328 -2.42 -8.47 19.30
N PHE A 329 -1.31 -9.12 19.64
CA PHE A 329 -0.61 -8.99 20.93
C PHE A 329 0.85 -8.54 20.82
N GLN A 330 1.33 -8.20 19.64
CA GLN A 330 2.60 -7.46 19.48
C GLN A 330 2.52 -5.99 19.91
N GLY A 331 1.31 -5.49 20.22
CA GLY A 331 1.10 -4.16 20.78
C GLY A 331 1.74 -4.00 22.18
N PHE A 332 1.73 -2.75 22.69
CA PHE A 332 2.33 -2.42 23.98
C PHE A 332 1.38 -2.67 25.15
N SER A 333 1.92 -3.11 26.28
CA SER A 333 1.19 -3.23 27.54
C SER A 333 0.71 -1.85 28.05
N SER A 334 -0.23 -1.85 28.99
CA SER A 334 -0.82 -0.62 29.57
C SER A 334 0.19 0.35 30.16
N ASN A 335 1.38 -0.09 30.55
CA ASN A 335 2.47 0.75 31.03
C ASN A 335 3.44 1.21 29.93
N GLY A 336 3.23 0.80 28.66
CA GLY A 336 3.99 1.24 27.51
C GLY A 336 5.43 0.74 27.42
N SER A 337 5.85 -0.16 28.29
CA SER A 337 7.26 -0.57 28.42
C SER A 337 7.59 -1.95 27.84
N GLN A 338 6.56 -2.77 27.57
CA GLN A 338 6.73 -4.12 27.01
C GLN A 338 5.61 -4.47 26.04
N PRO A 339 5.83 -5.40 25.09
CA PRO A 339 4.76 -5.96 24.26
C PRO A 339 3.64 -6.54 25.14
N LEU A 340 2.43 -6.61 24.60
CA LEU A 340 1.28 -7.15 25.30
C LEU A 340 1.50 -8.64 25.67
N ASP A 341 2.19 -9.38 24.84
CA ASP A 341 2.43 -10.83 24.87
C ASP A 341 1.17 -11.71 25.05
N GLU A 342 1.34 -13.02 25.12
CA GLU A 342 0.23 -13.96 25.26
C GLU A 342 -0.46 -13.84 26.63
N ASP A 343 0.29 -13.60 27.70
CA ASP A 343 -0.27 -13.43 29.05
C ASP A 343 -1.08 -12.14 29.14
N GLY A 344 -0.61 -11.06 28.54
CA GLY A 344 -1.33 -9.79 28.45
C GLY A 344 -2.59 -9.91 27.61
N LEU A 345 -2.54 -10.61 26.48
CA LEU A 345 -3.73 -10.91 25.67
C LEU A 345 -4.76 -11.73 26.45
N LEU A 346 -4.31 -12.76 27.18
CA LEU A 346 -5.18 -13.56 28.04
C LEU A 346 -5.84 -12.70 29.14
N ALA A 347 -5.07 -11.84 29.80
CA ALA A 347 -5.62 -10.94 30.83
C ALA A 347 -6.67 -9.99 30.23
N LEU A 348 -6.40 -9.45 29.02
CA LEU A 348 -7.34 -8.62 28.29
C LEU A 348 -8.61 -9.40 27.92
N ALA A 349 -8.46 -10.60 27.40
CA ALA A 349 -9.58 -11.49 27.06
C ALA A 349 -10.44 -11.84 28.29
N CYS A 350 -9.82 -12.14 29.43
CA CYS A 350 -10.52 -12.41 30.69
C CYS A 350 -11.39 -11.21 31.14
N SER A 351 -10.96 -9.97 30.88
CA SER A 351 -11.78 -8.79 31.22
C SER A 351 -13.09 -8.71 30.42
N HIS A 352 -13.16 -9.37 29.28
CA HIS A 352 -14.31 -9.42 28.38
C HIS A 352 -15.03 -10.78 28.36
N ALA A 353 -14.65 -11.73 29.25
CA ALA A 353 -15.16 -13.10 29.25
C ALA A 353 -16.69 -13.21 29.34
N HIS A 354 -17.35 -12.20 29.89
CA HIS A 354 -18.82 -12.14 30.05
C HIS A 354 -19.57 -11.82 28.76
N LEU A 355 -18.87 -11.34 27.70
CA LEU A 355 -19.48 -10.96 26.44
C LEU A 355 -19.75 -12.18 25.57
N PRO A 356 -20.86 -12.24 24.83
CA PRO A 356 -21.13 -13.33 23.92
C PRO A 356 -20.32 -13.22 22.63
N GLY A 357 -19.95 -14.34 22.08
CA GLY A 357 -19.39 -14.61 20.76
C GLY A 357 -18.77 -13.46 19.99
N ILE A 358 -19.54 -12.84 19.12
CA ILE A 358 -19.05 -11.76 18.24
C ILE A 358 -18.65 -10.51 19.03
N GLN A 359 -19.39 -10.17 20.10
CA GLN A 359 -19.10 -9.00 20.93
C GLN A 359 -17.78 -9.19 21.69
N PHE A 360 -17.45 -10.41 22.09
CA PHE A 360 -16.18 -10.73 22.71
C PHE A 360 -15.02 -10.47 21.76
N VAL A 361 -15.11 -10.95 20.51
CA VAL A 361 -14.06 -10.73 19.50
C VAL A 361 -13.87 -9.25 19.22
N ASP A 362 -14.96 -8.51 19.01
CA ASP A 362 -14.90 -7.08 18.71
C ASP A 362 -14.32 -6.27 19.90
N ALA A 363 -14.73 -6.58 21.13
CA ALA A 363 -14.21 -5.92 22.34
C ALA A 363 -12.71 -6.24 22.58
N LEU A 364 -12.28 -7.47 22.31
CA LEU A 364 -10.88 -7.87 22.41
C LEU A 364 -9.99 -7.07 21.45
N ILE A 365 -10.38 -7.00 20.17
CA ILE A 365 -9.66 -6.24 19.17
C ILE A 365 -9.63 -4.74 19.50
N ASP A 366 -10.77 -4.16 19.87
CA ASP A 366 -10.87 -2.74 20.19
C ASP A 366 -10.05 -2.36 21.44
N SER A 367 -9.96 -3.26 22.40
CA SER A 367 -9.15 -3.04 23.60
C SER A 367 -7.65 -3.15 23.32
N ALA A 368 -7.23 -4.15 22.50
CA ALA A 368 -5.86 -4.25 22.04
C ALA A 368 -5.46 -3.01 21.20
N GLN A 369 -6.34 -2.52 20.33
CA GLN A 369 -6.11 -1.31 19.54
C GLN A 369 -5.94 -0.06 20.42
N LYS A 370 -6.75 0.09 21.46
CA LYS A 370 -6.62 1.21 22.42
C LYS A 370 -5.28 1.20 23.14
N LEU A 371 -4.75 0.02 23.46
CA LEU A 371 -3.42 -0.12 24.07
C LEU A 371 -2.30 0.19 23.06
N ALA A 372 -2.43 -0.18 21.80
CA ALA A 372 -1.47 0.09 20.75
C ALA A 372 -1.47 1.57 20.29
N GLN A 373 -2.61 2.26 20.34
CA GLN A 373 -2.79 3.61 19.76
C GLN A 373 -1.81 4.69 20.27
N PRO A 374 -1.44 4.78 21.56
CA PRO A 374 -0.44 5.73 22.03
C PRO A 374 0.96 5.52 21.44
N HIS A 375 1.21 4.34 20.86
CA HIS A 375 2.50 3.91 20.31
C HIS A 375 2.49 3.83 18.78
N GLY A 376 1.48 4.40 18.12
CA GLY A 376 1.38 4.43 16.65
C GLY A 376 0.37 3.45 16.06
N GLY A 377 -0.36 2.70 16.89
CA GLY A 377 -1.33 1.70 16.46
C GLY A 377 -0.72 0.31 16.31
N PHE A 378 -1.43 -0.59 15.65
CA PHE A 378 -0.88 -1.90 15.31
C PHE A 378 0.23 -1.77 14.27
N THR A 379 1.31 -2.47 14.50
CA THR A 379 2.48 -2.52 13.59
C THR A 379 2.40 -3.66 12.60
N ASP A 380 1.52 -4.64 12.88
CA ASP A 380 1.33 -5.83 12.07
C ASP A 380 -0.16 -6.09 11.77
N ASP A 381 -0.40 -6.99 10.83
CA ASP A 381 -1.73 -7.43 10.44
C ASP A 381 -2.41 -8.19 11.55
N ILE A 382 -3.73 -8.23 11.53
CA ILE A 382 -4.50 -8.96 12.52
C ILE A 382 -5.54 -9.82 11.83
N ALA A 383 -5.47 -11.13 12.07
CA ALA A 383 -6.54 -12.05 11.77
C ALA A 383 -7.06 -12.66 13.06
N VAL A 384 -8.38 -12.63 13.24
CA VAL A 384 -9.07 -13.28 14.36
C VAL A 384 -10.20 -14.13 13.81
N LEU A 385 -10.20 -15.41 14.14
CA LEU A 385 -11.27 -16.35 13.82
C LEU A 385 -11.89 -16.88 15.11
N ARG A 386 -13.21 -16.78 15.25
CA ARG A 386 -13.94 -17.48 16.29
C ARG A 386 -14.82 -18.57 15.69
N LEU A 387 -14.76 -19.72 16.27
CA LEU A 387 -15.49 -20.92 15.86
C LEU A 387 -16.28 -21.44 17.07
N GLU A 388 -17.57 -21.62 16.90
CA GLU A 388 -18.45 -22.16 17.92
C GLU A 388 -19.38 -23.21 17.29
N ARG A 389 -19.72 -24.26 18.03
CA ARG A 389 -20.72 -25.21 17.55
C ARG A 389 -22.09 -24.53 17.54
N SER A 390 -22.78 -24.58 16.41
CA SER A 390 -24.14 -24.07 16.33
C SER A 390 -25.03 -24.93 17.21
N ALA A 391 -25.82 -24.31 18.09
CA ALA A 391 -26.88 -25.01 18.81
C ALA A 391 -27.84 -25.67 17.79
N ARG A 392 -28.17 -26.93 17.99
CA ARG A 392 -29.11 -27.69 17.14
C ARG A 392 -30.53 -27.16 17.25
#